data_4bc0e478a14cc0f53df9208407833e7b
#
_entry.id   4bc0e478a14cc0f53df9208407833e7b
#
_cell.length_a   1.000
_cell.length_b   1.000
_cell.length_c   1.000
_cell.angle_alpha   90.00
_cell.angle_beta   90.00
_cell.angle_gamma   90.00
#
_symmetry.space_group_name_H-M   'P 1'
#
loop_
_entity.id
_entity.type
_entity.pdbx_description
1 polymer ?
#
loop_
_entity_poly.entity_id
_entity_poly.type
_entity_poly.pdbx_seq_one_letter_code
_entity_poly.pdbx_strand_id
1 'polypeptide(L)'
;MLHLLVGIDTEGDNQWDEASRANQTFENIYALPKLHELFARRSVRPTYLVTHPVVSDPRCADVLRDLREQGTCEIGAHHHAWETPPFAPEDVRRHTYALALPAERFGRQVHTLTEAIEAAVGARPVSYRSGRFGFSATHVSMLERAGYLVESSIAPLFYETHKGGPDFVEAPLEPYFLSYDDACRPGSSRLLELPVSAALNRRYPAWLRYQYARAPWPYTTKRILRKLGIARMLWLRPSFSSLDEMKQLARRLASDGVPQLNVLFHSSEAIVGGSPYNRTERELEAFFDRLDQFVAFAISELGARPATFAEFRARFLTA
;
A
#
# COMPACT_ATOMS: atom_id res chain seq x y z
N MET A 1 -17.29 6.20 12.32
CA MET A 1 -17.53 4.78 11.94
C MET A 1 -16.21 4.19 11.46
N LEU A 2 -15.80 3.00 11.92
CA LEU A 2 -14.56 2.34 11.53
C LEU A 2 -14.73 1.59 10.21
N HIS A 3 -13.73 1.66 9.31
CA HIS A 3 -13.71 0.92 8.04
C HIS A 3 -12.49 0.01 7.93
N LEU A 4 -12.66 -1.14 7.31
CA LEU A 4 -11.57 -2.04 6.93
C LEU A 4 -11.29 -1.85 5.44
N LEU A 5 -10.07 -1.40 5.14
CA LEU A 5 -9.53 -1.23 3.80
C LEU A 5 -8.42 -2.26 3.57
N VAL A 6 -8.38 -2.87 2.41
CA VAL A 6 -7.31 -3.81 2.03
C VAL A 6 -6.72 -3.34 0.70
N GLY A 7 -5.56 -2.73 0.76
CA GLY A 7 -4.80 -2.29 -0.42
C GLY A 7 -3.70 -3.30 -0.73
N ILE A 8 -3.74 -3.94 -1.89
CA ILE A 8 -2.83 -4.98 -2.31
C ILE A 8 -1.97 -4.46 -3.44
N ASP A 9 -0.67 -4.29 -3.19
CA ASP A 9 0.29 -3.93 -4.22
C ASP A 9 0.45 -5.14 -5.16
N THR A 10 -0.12 -5.00 -6.36
CA THR A 10 -0.31 -6.08 -7.33
C THR A 10 0.71 -5.93 -8.44
N GLU A 11 1.81 -6.67 -8.29
CA GLU A 11 3.05 -6.53 -9.05
C GLU A 11 3.61 -7.90 -9.44
N GLY A 12 4.69 -7.92 -10.24
CA GLY A 12 5.37 -9.17 -10.61
C GLY A 12 5.92 -9.94 -9.40
N ASP A 13 6.25 -11.21 -9.63
CA ASP A 13 6.79 -12.07 -8.58
C ASP A 13 8.13 -11.56 -8.07
N ASN A 14 8.33 -11.64 -6.75
CA ASN A 14 9.60 -11.39 -6.05
C ASN A 14 10.31 -10.08 -6.43
N GLN A 15 9.59 -8.96 -6.44
CA GLN A 15 10.14 -7.63 -6.78
C GLN A 15 11.23 -7.12 -5.81
N TRP A 16 11.56 -7.88 -4.76
CA TRP A 16 12.70 -7.62 -3.88
C TRP A 16 14.06 -8.04 -4.49
N ASP A 17 14.03 -8.95 -5.48
CA ASP A 17 15.22 -9.44 -6.17
C ASP A 17 15.42 -8.72 -7.51
N GLU A 18 16.67 -8.28 -7.77
CA GLU A 18 16.98 -7.53 -9.01
C GLU A 18 16.83 -8.37 -10.27
N ALA A 19 17.17 -9.67 -10.20
CA ALA A 19 17.03 -10.58 -11.33
C ALA A 19 15.56 -10.84 -11.67
N SER A 20 14.70 -10.96 -10.64
CA SER A 20 13.26 -11.11 -10.80
C SER A 20 12.62 -9.86 -11.39
N ARG A 21 13.08 -8.66 -11.00
CA ARG A 21 12.62 -7.40 -11.61
C ARG A 21 13.00 -7.28 -13.10
N ALA A 22 14.16 -7.82 -13.49
CA ALA A 22 14.60 -7.81 -14.88
C ALA A 22 13.87 -8.84 -15.74
N ASN A 23 13.45 -9.96 -15.15
CA ASN A 23 12.76 -11.07 -15.82
C ASN A 23 11.47 -11.40 -15.06
N GLN A 24 10.47 -10.53 -15.19
CA GLN A 24 9.24 -10.63 -14.41
C GLN A 24 8.43 -11.87 -14.79
N THR A 25 7.91 -12.55 -13.77
CA THR A 25 6.88 -13.58 -13.85
C THR A 25 5.66 -13.14 -13.06
N PHE A 26 4.50 -13.77 -13.28
CA PHE A 26 3.21 -13.31 -12.76
C PHE A 26 2.39 -14.45 -12.15
N GLU A 27 3.03 -15.48 -11.63
CA GLU A 27 2.34 -16.62 -11.02
C GLU A 27 1.42 -16.18 -9.87
N ASN A 28 1.82 -15.14 -9.13
CA ASN A 28 1.01 -14.54 -8.09
C ASN A 28 -0.30 -13.94 -8.64
N ILE A 29 -0.27 -13.37 -9.87
CA ILE A 29 -1.47 -12.78 -10.48
C ILE A 29 -2.44 -13.87 -10.93
N TYR A 30 -1.91 -14.97 -11.48
CA TYR A 30 -2.74 -16.13 -11.84
C TYR A 30 -3.35 -16.80 -10.61
N ALA A 31 -2.74 -16.63 -9.43
CA ALA A 31 -3.25 -17.13 -8.15
C ALA A 31 -4.20 -16.15 -7.44
N LEU A 32 -4.39 -14.91 -7.94
CA LEU A 32 -5.30 -13.92 -7.32
C LEU A 32 -6.71 -14.42 -7.06
N PRO A 33 -7.37 -15.22 -7.93
CA PRO A 33 -8.71 -15.74 -7.63
C PRO A 33 -8.78 -16.48 -6.30
N LYS A 34 -7.76 -17.30 -5.96
CA LYS A 34 -7.68 -18.02 -4.68
C LYS A 34 -7.57 -17.06 -3.48
N LEU A 35 -6.75 -16.01 -3.60
CA LEU A 35 -6.67 -14.96 -2.58
C LEU A 35 -8.00 -14.21 -2.47
N HIS A 36 -8.63 -13.92 -3.59
CA HIS A 36 -9.91 -13.19 -3.64
C HIS A 36 -11.04 -13.95 -2.94
N GLU A 37 -11.09 -15.28 -3.04
CA GLU A 37 -12.05 -16.12 -2.32
C GLU A 37 -12.02 -15.92 -0.80
N LEU A 38 -10.83 -15.68 -0.21
CA LEU A 38 -10.71 -15.36 1.22
C LEU A 38 -11.50 -14.10 1.57
N PHE A 39 -11.38 -13.08 0.74
CA PHE A 39 -12.09 -11.81 0.94
C PHE A 39 -13.57 -11.93 0.66
N ALA A 40 -13.95 -12.64 -0.41
CA ALA A 40 -15.35 -12.86 -0.78
C ALA A 40 -16.14 -13.54 0.32
N ARG A 41 -15.57 -14.57 0.99
CA ARG A 41 -16.20 -15.26 2.14
C ARG A 41 -16.55 -14.33 3.29
N ARG A 42 -15.89 -13.18 3.39
CA ARG A 42 -16.11 -12.18 4.45
C ARG A 42 -16.72 -10.88 3.93
N SER A 43 -17.20 -10.88 2.69
CA SER A 43 -17.74 -9.67 2.02
C SER A 43 -16.78 -8.48 2.05
N VAL A 44 -15.47 -8.74 2.04
CA VAL A 44 -14.43 -7.71 1.90
C VAL A 44 -14.17 -7.48 0.42
N ARG A 45 -14.06 -6.22 0.04
CA ARG A 45 -13.73 -5.80 -1.32
C ARG A 45 -12.35 -5.14 -1.30
N PRO A 46 -11.29 -5.86 -1.72
CA PRO A 46 -9.94 -5.30 -1.77
C PRO A 46 -9.79 -4.27 -2.91
N THR A 47 -8.81 -3.39 -2.77
CA THR A 47 -8.30 -2.54 -3.84
C THR A 47 -6.99 -3.15 -4.34
N TYR A 48 -6.99 -3.73 -5.54
CA TYR A 48 -5.78 -4.20 -6.21
C TYR A 48 -5.10 -3.03 -6.91
N LEU A 49 -3.94 -2.66 -6.44
CA LEU A 49 -3.12 -1.56 -6.98
C LEU A 49 -2.10 -2.18 -7.94
N VAL A 50 -2.32 -2.01 -9.24
CA VAL A 50 -1.63 -2.79 -10.29
C VAL A 50 -0.51 -2.01 -10.95
N THR A 51 0.61 -2.70 -11.26
CA THR A 51 1.74 -2.12 -11.98
C THR A 51 1.56 -2.21 -13.50
N HIS A 52 2.34 -1.40 -14.23
CA HIS A 52 2.30 -1.38 -15.69
C HIS A 52 2.61 -2.75 -16.33
N PRO A 53 3.64 -3.52 -15.92
CA PRO A 53 3.91 -4.83 -16.49
C PRO A 53 2.74 -5.82 -16.31
N VAL A 54 2.07 -5.78 -15.15
CA VAL A 54 0.91 -6.65 -14.87
C VAL A 54 -0.23 -6.38 -15.84
N VAL A 55 -0.60 -5.13 -16.06
CA VAL A 55 -1.71 -4.79 -16.98
C VAL A 55 -1.34 -4.89 -18.46
N SER A 56 -0.04 -4.93 -18.77
CA SER A 56 0.46 -5.12 -20.12
C SER A 56 0.53 -6.59 -20.54
N ASP A 57 0.50 -7.53 -19.58
CA ASP A 57 0.38 -8.96 -19.86
C ASP A 57 -1.09 -9.33 -20.10
N PRO A 58 -1.45 -9.89 -21.29
CA PRO A 58 -2.84 -10.16 -21.62
C PRO A 58 -3.52 -11.14 -20.65
N ARG A 59 -2.80 -12.14 -20.16
CA ARG A 59 -3.34 -13.14 -19.24
C ARG A 59 -3.60 -12.53 -17.84
N CYS A 60 -2.70 -11.67 -17.37
CA CYS A 60 -2.91 -10.91 -16.14
C CYS A 60 -4.10 -9.94 -16.26
N ALA A 61 -4.21 -9.26 -17.41
CA ALA A 61 -5.32 -8.35 -17.70
C ALA A 61 -6.68 -9.09 -17.68
N ASP A 62 -6.75 -10.31 -18.21
CA ASP A 62 -7.96 -11.12 -18.17
C ASP A 62 -8.37 -11.47 -16.72
N VAL A 63 -7.42 -11.93 -15.89
CA VAL A 63 -7.68 -12.21 -14.47
C VAL A 63 -8.22 -10.97 -13.74
N LEU A 64 -7.61 -9.82 -13.95
CA LEU A 64 -8.04 -8.57 -13.30
C LEU A 64 -9.42 -8.11 -13.79
N ARG A 65 -9.70 -8.27 -15.08
CA ARG A 65 -11.01 -7.96 -15.67
C ARG A 65 -12.11 -8.83 -15.08
N ASP A 66 -11.88 -10.14 -15.01
CA ASP A 66 -12.81 -11.11 -14.43
C ASP A 66 -13.15 -10.78 -12.97
N LEU A 67 -12.12 -10.45 -12.16
CA LEU A 67 -12.31 -10.06 -10.76
C LEU A 67 -13.11 -8.74 -10.64
N ARG A 68 -12.82 -7.77 -11.51
CA ARG A 68 -13.54 -6.49 -11.52
C ARG A 68 -15.00 -6.65 -11.95
N GLU A 69 -15.28 -7.46 -12.98
CA GLU A 69 -16.63 -7.69 -13.48
C GLU A 69 -17.55 -8.34 -12.45
N GLN A 70 -17.00 -9.09 -11.49
CA GLN A 70 -17.74 -9.60 -10.33
C GLN A 70 -18.21 -8.48 -9.38
N GLY A 71 -17.72 -7.24 -9.53
CA GLY A 71 -18.07 -6.11 -8.67
C GLY A 71 -17.57 -6.23 -7.22
N THR A 72 -16.61 -7.10 -6.97
CA THR A 72 -16.14 -7.47 -5.64
C THR A 72 -14.78 -6.89 -5.28
N CYS A 73 -14.19 -6.06 -6.15
CA CYS A 73 -12.92 -5.36 -5.91
C CYS A 73 -12.87 -4.02 -6.63
N GLU A 74 -11.87 -3.24 -6.30
CA GLU A 74 -11.43 -2.06 -7.03
C GLU A 74 -10.08 -2.34 -7.67
N ILE A 75 -9.85 -1.81 -8.89
CA ILE A 75 -8.54 -1.80 -9.53
C ILE A 75 -8.01 -0.36 -9.49
N GLY A 76 -6.89 -0.16 -8.82
CA GLY A 76 -6.16 1.10 -8.73
C GLY A 76 -4.78 1.00 -9.38
N ALA A 77 -4.00 2.07 -9.33
CA ALA A 77 -2.67 2.16 -9.92
C ALA A 77 -1.56 2.00 -8.88
N HIS A 78 -0.57 1.14 -9.18
CA HIS A 78 0.69 1.05 -8.44
C HIS A 78 1.85 1.46 -9.34
N HIS A 79 2.46 2.60 -9.03
CA HIS A 79 3.44 3.21 -9.91
C HIS A 79 4.87 2.92 -9.47
N HIS A 80 5.61 2.20 -10.31
CA HIS A 80 7.05 2.04 -10.16
C HIS A 80 7.80 2.86 -11.22
N ALA A 81 8.71 3.71 -10.76
CA ALA A 81 9.49 4.59 -11.64
C ALA A 81 10.39 3.85 -12.63
N TRP A 82 10.80 2.62 -12.29
CA TRP A 82 11.76 1.83 -13.07
C TRP A 82 11.12 0.88 -14.09
N GLU A 83 9.80 0.68 -14.06
CA GLU A 83 9.11 -0.24 -14.96
C GLU A 83 7.90 0.35 -15.67
N THR A 84 7.50 1.57 -15.30
CA THR A 84 6.42 2.29 -15.99
C THR A 84 6.99 3.16 -17.10
N PRO A 85 6.67 2.94 -18.40
CA PRO A 85 7.15 3.80 -19.48
C PRO A 85 6.64 5.25 -19.37
N PRO A 86 7.40 6.25 -19.87
CA PRO A 86 8.73 6.12 -20.47
C PRO A 86 9.84 6.10 -19.39
N PHE A 87 10.74 5.13 -19.51
CA PHE A 87 11.97 5.09 -18.71
C PHE A 87 13.17 4.72 -19.59
N ALA A 88 14.37 5.15 -19.16
CA ALA A 88 15.60 4.72 -19.80
C ALA A 88 16.30 3.66 -18.93
N PRO A 89 17.12 2.75 -19.52
CA PRO A 89 17.82 1.70 -18.76
C PRO A 89 18.68 2.23 -17.61
N GLU A 90 19.27 3.42 -17.77
CA GLU A 90 20.04 4.09 -16.73
C GLU A 90 19.18 4.60 -15.57
N ASP A 91 17.91 4.86 -15.80
CA ASP A 91 16.97 5.31 -14.77
C ASP A 91 16.61 4.20 -13.77
N VAL A 92 16.60 2.95 -14.23
CA VAL A 92 16.26 1.77 -13.41
C VAL A 92 17.12 1.67 -12.15
N ARG A 93 18.39 2.12 -12.23
CA ARG A 93 19.33 2.15 -11.10
C ARG A 93 19.28 3.44 -10.28
N ARG A 94 18.94 4.58 -10.92
CA ARG A 94 19.01 5.91 -10.32
C ARG A 94 17.72 6.37 -9.66
N HIS A 95 16.58 5.98 -10.22
CA HIS A 95 15.26 6.48 -9.82
C HIS A 95 14.39 5.36 -9.25
N THR A 96 14.81 4.82 -8.09
CA THR A 96 14.02 3.78 -7.41
C THR A 96 12.82 4.34 -6.62
N TYR A 97 12.71 5.67 -6.51
CA TYR A 97 11.58 6.37 -5.92
C TYR A 97 10.98 7.34 -6.94
N ALA A 98 9.66 7.34 -7.08
CA ALA A 98 8.97 8.24 -8.00
C ALA A 98 9.22 9.72 -7.67
N LEU A 99 9.40 10.06 -6.40
CA LEU A 99 9.71 11.43 -5.94
C LEU A 99 11.03 11.99 -6.49
N ALA A 100 11.92 11.13 -7.00
CA ALA A 100 13.19 11.54 -7.63
C ALA A 100 13.04 11.81 -9.14
N LEU A 101 11.89 11.51 -9.74
CA LEU A 101 11.64 11.75 -11.15
C LEU A 101 11.44 13.24 -11.44
N PRO A 102 11.91 13.73 -12.60
CA PRO A 102 11.45 15.01 -13.11
C PRO A 102 9.92 15.02 -13.27
N ALA A 103 9.28 16.13 -12.92
CA ALA A 103 7.81 16.26 -12.92
C ALA A 103 7.16 15.84 -14.24
N GLU A 104 7.75 16.24 -15.38
CA GLU A 104 7.26 15.88 -16.70
C GLU A 104 7.29 14.37 -16.94
N ARG A 105 8.36 13.69 -16.51
CA ARG A 105 8.47 12.23 -16.64
C ARG A 105 7.45 11.51 -15.73
N PHE A 106 7.33 11.94 -14.48
CA PHE A 106 6.31 11.41 -13.58
C PHE A 106 4.91 11.53 -14.18
N GLY A 107 4.56 12.72 -14.71
CA GLY A 107 3.26 12.93 -15.34
C GLY A 107 3.02 12.02 -16.55
N ARG A 108 4.04 11.80 -17.40
CA ARG A 108 3.95 10.87 -18.53
C ARG A 108 3.80 9.42 -18.09
N GLN A 109 4.55 8.98 -17.07
CA GLN A 109 4.44 7.63 -16.52
C GLN A 109 3.07 7.38 -15.91
N VAL A 110 2.55 8.33 -15.12
CA VAL A 110 1.18 8.25 -14.56
C VAL A 110 0.14 8.15 -15.66
N HIS A 111 0.27 8.96 -16.72
CA HIS A 111 -0.64 8.88 -17.88
C HIS A 111 -0.57 7.49 -18.53
N THR A 112 0.62 7.01 -18.87
CA THR A 112 0.82 5.69 -19.49
C THR A 112 0.21 4.56 -18.66
N LEU A 113 0.45 4.56 -17.33
CA LEU A 113 -0.10 3.55 -16.42
C LEU A 113 -1.64 3.63 -16.39
N THR A 114 -2.20 4.84 -16.31
CA THR A 114 -3.64 5.06 -16.27
C THR A 114 -4.33 4.53 -17.53
N GLU A 115 -3.79 4.86 -18.71
CA GLU A 115 -4.32 4.40 -20.00
C GLU A 115 -4.19 2.86 -20.14
N ALA A 116 -3.07 2.29 -19.70
CA ALA A 116 -2.88 0.84 -19.73
C ALA A 116 -3.89 0.11 -18.83
N ILE A 117 -4.15 0.62 -17.62
CA ILE A 117 -5.17 0.05 -16.72
C ILE A 117 -6.56 0.17 -17.35
N GLU A 118 -6.92 1.35 -17.84
CA GLU A 118 -8.23 1.58 -18.48
C GLU A 118 -8.45 0.64 -19.66
N ALA A 119 -7.44 0.47 -20.50
CA ALA A 119 -7.49 -0.46 -21.65
C ALA A 119 -7.61 -1.93 -21.21
N ALA A 120 -6.89 -2.33 -20.15
CA ALA A 120 -6.88 -3.71 -19.68
C ALA A 120 -8.19 -4.13 -19.00
N VAL A 121 -8.74 -3.26 -18.13
CA VAL A 121 -9.89 -3.64 -17.29
C VAL A 121 -11.18 -2.89 -17.61
N GLY A 122 -11.18 -1.98 -18.61
CA GLY A 122 -12.37 -1.25 -19.05
C GLY A 122 -12.86 -0.19 -18.06
N ALA A 123 -12.00 0.28 -17.16
CA ALA A 123 -12.32 1.37 -16.24
C ALA A 123 -11.08 2.16 -15.84
N ARG A 124 -11.25 3.48 -15.77
CA ARG A 124 -10.19 4.37 -15.33
C ARG A 124 -9.95 4.23 -13.83
N PRO A 125 -8.70 4.04 -13.37
CA PRO A 125 -8.39 3.95 -11.94
C PRO A 125 -8.56 5.32 -11.26
N VAL A 126 -9.06 5.30 -10.01
CA VAL A 126 -9.21 6.51 -9.20
C VAL A 126 -8.36 6.48 -7.92
N SER A 127 -7.79 5.32 -7.60
CA SER A 127 -6.89 5.13 -6.45
C SER A 127 -5.46 4.86 -6.91
N TYR A 128 -4.50 5.45 -6.21
CA TYR A 128 -3.09 5.40 -6.55
C TYR A 128 -2.23 5.07 -5.33
N ARG A 129 -1.16 4.34 -5.56
CA ARG A 129 -0.05 4.15 -4.61
C ARG A 129 1.28 4.15 -5.35
N SER A 130 2.25 4.91 -4.84
CA SER A 130 3.61 4.91 -5.36
C SER A 130 4.42 3.75 -4.80
N GLY A 131 5.15 3.05 -5.65
CA GLY A 131 6.08 2.01 -5.26
C GLY A 131 7.12 2.53 -4.27
N ARG A 132 7.47 1.68 -3.30
CA ARG A 132 8.39 2.03 -2.21
C ARG A 132 7.97 3.28 -1.41
N PHE A 133 6.69 3.63 -1.46
CA PHE A 133 6.16 4.85 -0.84
C PHE A 133 6.78 6.15 -1.40
N GLY A 134 7.27 6.13 -2.64
CA GLY A 134 8.03 7.23 -3.26
C GLY A 134 7.18 8.43 -3.68
N PHE A 135 6.38 8.97 -2.76
CA PHE A 135 5.43 10.06 -2.99
C PHE A 135 5.93 11.39 -2.37
N SER A 136 5.52 12.50 -2.97
CA SER A 136 5.76 13.85 -2.44
C SER A 136 4.64 14.82 -2.84
N ALA A 137 4.57 15.97 -2.19
CA ALA A 137 3.58 17.02 -2.47
C ALA A 137 3.58 17.48 -3.94
N THR A 138 4.73 17.45 -4.61
CA THR A 138 4.84 17.80 -6.04
C THR A 138 4.00 16.93 -6.96
N HIS A 139 3.64 15.71 -6.54
CA HIS A 139 2.82 14.78 -7.31
C HIS A 139 1.31 15.08 -7.23
N VAL A 140 0.85 15.78 -6.18
CA VAL A 140 -0.57 15.99 -5.88
C VAL A 140 -1.32 16.55 -7.08
N SER A 141 -0.88 17.69 -7.62
CA SER A 141 -1.55 18.33 -8.76
C SER A 141 -1.52 17.49 -10.04
N MET A 142 -0.50 16.64 -10.21
CA MET A 142 -0.38 15.77 -11.38
C MET A 142 -1.36 14.59 -11.30
N LEU A 143 -1.49 13.99 -10.12
CA LEU A 143 -2.46 12.92 -9.88
C LEU A 143 -3.90 13.43 -10.00
N GLU A 144 -4.20 14.63 -9.48
CA GLU A 144 -5.52 15.25 -9.66
C GLU A 144 -5.86 15.48 -11.15
N ARG A 145 -4.90 15.97 -11.94
CA ARG A 145 -5.10 16.15 -13.39
C ARG A 145 -5.29 14.82 -14.13
N ALA A 146 -4.66 13.75 -13.65
CA ALA A 146 -4.84 12.41 -14.19
C ALA A 146 -6.18 11.76 -13.77
N GLY A 147 -6.94 12.39 -12.86
CA GLY A 147 -8.25 11.92 -12.41
C GLY A 147 -8.24 11.06 -11.14
N TYR A 148 -7.10 10.95 -10.47
CA TYR A 148 -7.03 10.25 -9.19
C TYR A 148 -7.75 11.03 -8.10
N LEU A 149 -8.37 10.29 -7.19
CA LEU A 149 -9.15 10.81 -6.07
C LEU A 149 -8.61 10.34 -4.73
N VAL A 150 -7.90 9.22 -4.72
CA VAL A 150 -7.30 8.61 -3.52
C VAL A 150 -5.82 8.37 -3.76
N GLU A 151 -5.03 8.71 -2.76
CA GLU A 151 -3.61 8.39 -2.62
C GLU A 151 -3.41 7.52 -1.37
N SER A 152 -2.49 6.57 -1.39
CA SER A 152 -2.22 5.70 -0.24
C SER A 152 -0.75 5.28 -0.16
N SER A 153 0.16 6.22 -0.41
CA SER A 153 1.60 5.96 -0.28
C SER A 153 2.16 6.36 1.07
N ILE A 154 1.44 7.13 1.88
CA ILE A 154 2.01 7.64 3.12
C ILE A 154 1.91 6.60 4.22
N ALA A 155 3.07 6.18 4.71
CA ALA A 155 3.20 5.32 5.88
C ALA A 155 3.73 6.17 7.05
N PRO A 156 2.93 6.50 8.07
CA PRO A 156 3.36 7.32 9.19
C PRO A 156 4.60 6.77 9.88
N LEU A 157 5.53 7.64 10.28
CA LEU A 157 6.85 7.31 10.86
C LEU A 157 7.83 6.61 9.88
N PHE A 158 7.52 6.50 8.60
CA PHE A 158 8.46 5.99 7.60
C PHE A 158 9.49 7.05 7.23
N TYR A 159 10.79 6.65 7.23
CA TYR A 159 11.90 7.55 6.99
C TYR A 159 12.99 6.85 6.16
N GLU A 160 13.18 7.26 4.92
CA GLU A 160 14.14 6.67 3.98
C GLU A 160 14.97 7.74 3.23
N THR A 161 15.09 8.97 3.77
CA THR A 161 15.81 10.07 3.09
C THR A 161 17.27 9.75 2.80
N HIS A 162 17.90 8.91 3.63
CA HIS A 162 19.28 8.45 3.41
C HIS A 162 19.46 7.59 2.15
N LYS A 163 18.36 7.10 1.57
CA LYS A 163 18.32 6.37 0.30
C LYS A 163 17.66 7.18 -0.83
N GLY A 164 17.40 8.47 -0.61
CA GLY A 164 16.65 9.31 -1.55
C GLY A 164 15.13 9.07 -1.52
N GLY A 165 14.62 8.37 -0.50
CA GLY A 165 13.22 8.12 -0.27
C GLY A 165 12.53 9.21 0.57
N PRO A 166 11.23 9.01 0.92
CA PRO A 166 10.44 10.03 1.61
C PRO A 166 10.76 10.17 3.10
N ASP A 167 10.31 11.31 3.67
CA ASP A 167 10.16 11.54 5.10
C ASP A 167 8.67 11.69 5.44
N PHE A 168 8.06 10.66 6.01
CA PHE A 168 6.68 10.65 6.47
C PHE A 168 6.58 10.57 8.01
N VAL A 169 7.63 11.00 8.70
CA VAL A 169 7.70 10.89 10.17
C VAL A 169 6.57 11.65 10.85
N GLU A 170 6.15 12.79 10.30
CA GLU A 170 5.13 13.65 10.89
C GLU A 170 3.74 13.48 10.27
N ALA A 171 3.57 12.52 9.37
CA ALA A 171 2.29 12.29 8.71
C ALA A 171 1.20 11.86 9.71
N PRO A 172 -0.05 12.32 9.53
CA PRO A 172 -1.21 11.88 10.31
C PRO A 172 -1.48 10.37 10.16
N LEU A 173 -2.17 9.79 11.14
CA LEU A 173 -2.72 8.43 11.06
C LEU A 173 -4.11 8.42 10.42
N GLU A 174 -4.84 9.53 10.57
CA GLU A 174 -6.17 9.74 10.01
C GLU A 174 -6.11 10.14 8.54
N PRO A 175 -7.15 9.87 7.74
CA PRO A 175 -7.24 10.34 6.37
C PRO A 175 -7.32 11.86 6.31
N TYR A 176 -6.72 12.45 5.29
CA TYR A 176 -6.76 13.91 5.07
C TYR A 176 -6.62 14.26 3.59
N PHE A 177 -7.17 15.39 3.17
CA PHE A 177 -6.91 15.93 1.85
C PHE A 177 -5.48 16.49 1.81
N LEU A 178 -4.73 16.14 0.79
CA LEU A 178 -3.31 16.49 0.67
C LEU A 178 -3.10 17.99 0.47
N SER A 179 -1.99 18.48 1.02
CA SER A 179 -1.46 19.80 0.70
C SER A 179 -0.59 19.75 -0.56
N TYR A 180 -0.56 20.83 -1.33
CA TYR A 180 0.33 20.98 -2.48
C TYR A 180 1.79 21.28 -2.09
N ASP A 181 2.03 21.64 -0.84
CA ASP A 181 3.35 22.06 -0.34
C ASP A 181 4.01 21.01 0.55
N ASP A 182 3.23 20.25 1.33
CA ASP A 182 3.73 19.25 2.27
C ASP A 182 2.80 18.03 2.30
N ALA A 183 3.31 16.90 1.83
CA ALA A 183 2.54 15.66 1.79
C ALA A 183 2.12 15.13 3.18
N CYS A 184 2.79 15.55 4.27
CA CYS A 184 2.47 15.17 5.65
C CYS A 184 1.45 16.12 6.31
N ARG A 185 0.88 17.06 5.58
CA ARG A 185 -0.05 18.07 6.13
C ARG A 185 -1.40 18.07 5.41
N PRO A 186 -2.50 18.21 6.16
CA PRO A 186 -3.79 18.51 5.55
C PRO A 186 -3.74 19.78 4.70
N GLY A 187 -4.44 19.76 3.58
CA GLY A 187 -4.52 20.88 2.65
C GLY A 187 -5.84 20.94 1.90
N SER A 188 -5.84 21.58 0.73
CA SER A 188 -7.04 21.91 -0.05
C SER A 188 -7.18 21.14 -1.35
N SER A 189 -6.36 20.11 -1.59
CA SER A 189 -6.50 19.29 -2.78
C SER A 189 -7.78 18.44 -2.74
N ARG A 190 -8.17 17.87 -3.87
CA ARG A 190 -9.27 16.88 -3.95
C ARG A 190 -8.79 15.45 -3.74
N LEU A 191 -7.47 15.26 -3.63
CA LEU A 191 -6.82 13.98 -3.46
C LEU A 191 -6.80 13.61 -1.97
N LEU A 192 -7.56 12.57 -1.60
CA LEU A 192 -7.61 12.07 -0.23
C LEU A 192 -6.44 11.11 0.01
N GLU A 193 -5.59 11.42 0.97
CA GLU A 193 -4.62 10.48 1.50
C GLU A 193 -5.31 9.47 2.42
N LEU A 194 -5.07 8.18 2.17
CA LEU A 194 -5.41 7.08 3.04
C LEU A 194 -4.13 6.46 3.62
N PRO A 195 -3.62 6.98 4.76
CA PRO A 195 -2.37 6.50 5.31
C PRO A 195 -2.40 4.99 5.58
N VAL A 196 -1.28 4.33 5.31
CA VAL A 196 -1.09 2.93 5.70
C VAL A 196 -1.13 2.83 7.22
N SER A 197 -1.85 1.85 7.76
CA SER A 197 -1.95 1.68 9.20
C SER A 197 -0.66 1.16 9.80
N ALA A 198 0.19 2.10 10.25
CA ALA A 198 1.48 1.84 10.85
C ALA A 198 1.73 2.78 12.04
N ALA A 199 2.13 2.24 13.19
CA ALA A 199 2.45 3.04 14.38
C ALA A 199 3.37 2.28 15.34
N LEU A 200 3.96 2.98 16.33
CA LEU A 200 4.70 2.31 17.40
C LEU A 200 3.73 1.50 18.29
N ASN A 201 4.23 0.44 18.90
CA ASN A 201 3.46 -0.48 19.77
C ASN A 201 2.82 0.18 21.00
N ARG A 202 3.26 1.37 21.38
CA ARG A 202 2.73 2.17 22.51
C ARG A 202 2.53 3.62 22.07
N ARG A 203 1.72 4.37 22.85
CA ARG A 203 1.60 5.82 22.70
C ARG A 203 2.84 6.47 23.28
N TYR A 204 3.57 7.21 22.46
CA TYR A 204 4.71 8.02 22.83
C TYR A 204 4.45 9.48 22.48
N PRO A 205 5.01 10.44 23.24
CA PRO A 205 5.02 11.83 22.81
C PRO A 205 5.59 12.00 21.39
N ALA A 206 5.10 12.98 20.65
CA ALA A 206 5.46 13.18 19.23
C ALA A 206 6.98 13.27 19.03
N TRP A 207 7.67 14.08 19.88
CA TRP A 207 9.12 14.24 19.80
C TRP A 207 9.87 12.90 19.91
N LEU A 208 9.42 11.98 20.77
CA LEU A 208 10.07 10.68 20.97
C LEU A 208 9.80 9.75 19.76
N ARG A 209 8.58 9.80 19.18
CA ARG A 209 8.25 9.06 17.96
C ARG A 209 9.12 9.51 16.78
N TYR A 210 9.33 10.83 16.65
CA TYR A 210 10.13 11.41 15.59
C TYR A 210 11.61 11.07 15.75
N GLN A 211 12.12 11.16 16.97
CA GLN A 211 13.49 10.72 17.29
C GLN A 211 13.68 9.22 16.98
N TYR A 212 12.75 8.37 17.36
CA TYR A 212 12.82 6.94 17.03
C TYR A 212 12.86 6.69 15.52
N ALA A 213 12.06 7.40 14.75
CA ALA A 213 11.98 7.24 13.29
C ALA A 213 13.24 7.75 12.58
N ARG A 214 13.69 8.98 12.91
CA ARG A 214 14.81 9.67 12.24
C ARG A 214 16.20 9.28 12.76
N ALA A 215 16.28 8.73 13.97
CA ALA A 215 17.59 8.41 14.56
C ALA A 215 18.36 7.42 13.67
N PRO A 216 19.64 7.68 13.36
CA PRO A 216 20.51 6.77 12.64
C PRO A 216 20.97 5.62 13.56
N TRP A 217 20.01 5.02 14.26
CA TRP A 217 20.31 3.97 15.22
C TRP A 217 20.77 2.73 14.46
N PRO A 218 21.86 2.09 14.92
CA PRO A 218 22.24 0.79 14.40
C PRO A 218 21.06 -0.16 14.45
N TYR A 219 20.93 -1.00 13.45
CA TYR A 219 19.87 -2.04 13.39
C TYR A 219 19.79 -2.84 14.70
N THR A 220 20.96 -3.05 15.36
CA THR A 220 21.07 -3.70 16.66
C THR A 220 20.30 -2.98 17.77
N THR A 221 20.33 -1.63 17.81
CA THR A 221 19.62 -0.85 18.85
C THR A 221 18.10 -0.94 18.66
N LYS A 222 17.58 -0.77 17.45
CA LYS A 222 16.14 -0.97 17.15
C LYS A 222 15.71 -2.42 17.49
N ARG A 223 16.56 -3.40 17.21
CA ARG A 223 16.34 -4.80 17.57
C ARG A 223 16.28 -5.04 19.08
N ILE A 224 17.15 -4.39 19.85
CA ILE A 224 17.15 -4.46 21.33
C ILE A 224 15.87 -3.83 21.88
N LEU A 225 15.53 -2.61 21.47
CA LEU A 225 14.29 -1.93 21.89
C LEU A 225 13.04 -2.78 21.59
N ARG A 226 13.02 -3.44 20.43
CA ARG A 226 11.97 -4.38 20.06
C ARG A 226 11.93 -5.59 21.00
N LYS A 227 13.08 -6.23 21.28
CA LYS A 227 13.16 -7.41 22.17
C LYS A 227 12.73 -7.08 23.60
N LEU A 228 13.04 -5.90 24.08
CA LEU A 228 12.64 -5.42 25.41
C LEU A 228 11.17 -4.92 25.44
N GLY A 229 10.45 -4.94 24.32
CA GLY A 229 9.09 -4.42 24.23
C GLY A 229 8.97 -2.91 24.46
N ILE A 230 10.10 -2.18 24.41
CA ILE A 230 10.14 -0.73 24.66
C ILE A 230 9.56 0.00 23.46
N ALA A 231 10.12 -0.17 22.26
CA ALA A 231 9.64 0.48 21.04
C ALA A 231 9.74 -0.47 19.86
N ARG A 232 8.61 -0.61 19.15
CA ARG A 232 8.50 -1.44 17.95
C ARG A 232 7.48 -0.84 17.01
N MET A 233 7.83 -0.75 15.73
CA MET A 233 6.90 -0.40 14.67
C MET A 233 5.97 -1.57 14.39
N LEU A 234 4.67 -1.35 14.45
CA LEU A 234 3.62 -2.28 14.06
C LEU A 234 2.98 -1.81 12.76
N TRP A 235 2.60 -2.76 11.91
CA TRP A 235 1.93 -2.52 10.65
C TRP A 235 0.71 -3.43 10.55
N LEU A 236 -0.34 -2.97 9.92
CA LEU A 236 -1.39 -3.87 9.44
C LEU A 236 -0.91 -4.57 8.16
N ARG A 237 0.15 -5.35 8.29
CA ARG A 237 0.79 -6.12 7.22
C ARG A 237 1.08 -7.54 7.71
N PRO A 238 0.39 -8.56 7.14
CA PRO A 238 0.46 -9.93 7.66
C PRO A 238 1.86 -10.56 7.63
N SER A 239 2.70 -10.22 6.66
CA SER A 239 4.08 -10.73 6.59
C SER A 239 5.06 -10.00 7.52
N PHE A 240 4.66 -8.88 8.11
CA PHE A 240 5.54 -8.04 8.95
C PHE A 240 5.20 -8.11 10.43
N SER A 241 3.92 -8.14 10.76
CA SER A 241 3.41 -8.18 12.14
C SER A 241 2.73 -9.52 12.44
N SER A 242 2.83 -9.99 13.67
CA SER A 242 2.04 -11.14 14.13
C SER A 242 0.55 -10.76 14.23
N LEU A 243 -0.33 -11.76 14.33
CA LEU A 243 -1.77 -11.53 14.51
C LEU A 243 -2.07 -10.66 15.73
N ASP A 244 -1.41 -10.94 16.87
CA ASP A 244 -1.62 -10.18 18.11
C ASP A 244 -1.17 -8.73 17.97
N GLU A 245 -0.09 -8.49 17.24
CA GLU A 245 0.40 -7.15 16.96
C GLU A 245 -0.54 -6.38 16.02
N MET A 246 -1.07 -7.03 14.99
CA MET A 246 -2.09 -6.43 14.13
C MET A 246 -3.36 -6.10 14.91
N LYS A 247 -3.84 -7.02 15.77
CA LYS A 247 -4.99 -6.79 16.66
C LYS A 247 -4.72 -5.66 17.65
N GLN A 248 -3.52 -5.61 18.24
CA GLN A 248 -3.12 -4.53 19.15
C GLN A 248 -3.16 -3.17 18.46
N LEU A 249 -2.58 -3.08 17.26
CA LEU A 249 -2.57 -1.85 16.47
C LEU A 249 -3.99 -1.43 16.11
N ALA A 250 -4.81 -2.36 15.61
CA ALA A 250 -6.18 -2.07 15.20
C ALA A 250 -7.05 -1.57 16.36
N ARG A 251 -6.99 -2.23 17.54
CA ARG A 251 -7.70 -1.76 18.75
C ARG A 251 -7.27 -0.35 19.13
N ARG A 252 -5.99 -0.06 19.05
CA ARG A 252 -5.45 1.25 19.36
C ARG A 252 -5.94 2.31 18.37
N LEU A 253 -5.83 2.06 17.06
CA LEU A 253 -6.31 2.99 16.04
C LEU A 253 -7.80 3.29 16.21
N ALA A 254 -8.60 2.26 16.44
CA ALA A 254 -10.03 2.41 16.73
C ALA A 254 -10.28 3.24 18.00
N SER A 255 -9.52 3.02 19.09
CA SER A 255 -9.65 3.78 20.33
C SER A 255 -9.15 5.23 20.20
N ASP A 256 -8.25 5.50 19.28
CA ASP A 256 -7.75 6.84 18.96
C ASP A 256 -8.68 7.61 18.01
N GLY A 257 -9.78 6.97 17.55
CA GLY A 257 -10.77 7.58 16.66
C GLY A 257 -10.39 7.57 15.18
N VAL A 258 -9.32 6.84 14.81
CA VAL A 258 -8.90 6.69 13.40
C VAL A 258 -10.00 5.93 12.64
N PRO A 259 -10.57 6.50 11.56
CA PRO A 259 -11.75 5.94 10.93
C PRO A 259 -11.46 4.77 9.99
N GLN A 260 -10.18 4.42 9.75
CA GLN A 260 -9.80 3.32 8.87
C GLN A 260 -8.75 2.40 9.49
N LEU A 261 -8.82 1.13 9.09
CA LEU A 261 -7.78 0.13 9.21
C LEU A 261 -7.31 -0.21 7.80
N ASN A 262 -6.20 0.36 7.35
CA ASN A 262 -5.64 0.18 6.01
C ASN A 262 -4.58 -0.92 6.04
N VAL A 263 -4.99 -2.14 5.64
CA VAL A 263 -4.13 -3.32 5.51
C VAL A 263 -3.35 -3.24 4.21
N LEU A 264 -2.06 -3.53 4.26
CA LEU A 264 -1.17 -3.52 3.10
C LEU A 264 -0.37 -4.83 3.03
N PHE A 265 -0.27 -5.39 1.84
CA PHE A 265 0.69 -6.44 1.47
C PHE A 265 0.80 -6.51 -0.07
N HIS A 266 1.77 -7.30 -0.58
CA HIS A 266 1.93 -7.49 -2.02
C HIS A 266 1.24 -8.78 -2.47
N SER A 267 0.68 -8.81 -3.66
CA SER A 267 0.06 -10.00 -4.24
C SER A 267 1.02 -11.19 -4.27
N SER A 268 2.29 -10.92 -4.52
CA SER A 268 3.38 -11.91 -4.53
C SER A 268 3.65 -12.55 -3.15
N GLU A 269 3.16 -11.97 -2.05
CA GLU A 269 3.19 -12.59 -0.73
C GLU A 269 2.16 -13.76 -0.60
N ALA A 270 1.23 -13.90 -1.55
CA ALA A 270 0.20 -14.92 -1.55
C ALA A 270 0.57 -16.21 -2.30
N ILE A 271 1.82 -16.35 -2.72
CA ILE A 271 2.37 -17.59 -3.31
C ILE A 271 3.70 -17.98 -2.66
N VAL A 272 4.05 -19.26 -2.74
CA VAL A 272 5.35 -19.76 -2.27
C VAL A 272 6.46 -19.22 -3.15
N GLY A 273 7.48 -18.60 -2.54
CA GLY A 273 8.66 -18.09 -3.24
C GLY A 273 8.43 -16.76 -3.99
N GLY A 274 7.20 -16.25 -4.06
CA GLY A 274 6.89 -14.96 -4.67
C GLY A 274 7.38 -13.75 -3.87
N SER A 275 7.86 -13.99 -2.65
CA SER A 275 8.39 -12.95 -1.78
C SER A 275 9.47 -13.53 -0.83
N PRO A 276 10.30 -12.68 -0.18
CA PRO A 276 11.23 -13.15 0.84
C PRO A 276 10.55 -13.64 2.13
N TYR A 277 9.25 -13.48 2.26
CA TYR A 277 8.49 -13.75 3.49
C TYR A 277 7.87 -15.15 3.53
N ASN A 278 7.30 -15.61 2.40
CA ASN A 278 6.57 -16.88 2.31
C ASN A 278 7.30 -17.82 1.34
N ARG A 279 8.35 -18.51 1.85
CA ARG A 279 9.24 -19.36 1.08
C ARG A 279 8.84 -20.83 1.09
N THR A 280 7.93 -21.21 1.98
CA THR A 280 7.43 -22.57 2.16
C THR A 280 5.91 -22.57 2.23
N GLU A 281 5.28 -23.71 1.92
CA GLU A 281 3.81 -23.88 2.07
C GLU A 281 3.33 -23.54 3.48
N ARG A 282 4.08 -23.97 4.50
CA ARG A 282 3.74 -23.67 5.91
C ARG A 282 3.74 -22.17 6.22
N GLU A 283 4.69 -21.41 5.66
CA GLU A 283 4.73 -19.95 5.84
C GLU A 283 3.57 -19.28 5.10
N LEU A 284 3.25 -19.78 3.92
CA LEU A 284 2.11 -19.31 3.13
C LEU A 284 0.78 -19.61 3.83
N GLU A 285 0.57 -20.82 4.35
CA GLU A 285 -0.61 -21.16 5.18
C GLU A 285 -0.73 -20.23 6.39
N ALA A 286 0.36 -20.03 7.12
CA ALA A 286 0.38 -19.11 8.27
C ALA A 286 0.09 -17.65 7.89
N PHE A 287 0.44 -17.22 6.68
CA PHE A 287 0.08 -15.91 6.15
C PHE A 287 -1.43 -15.81 5.90
N PHE A 288 -2.01 -16.78 5.19
CA PHE A 288 -3.46 -16.82 4.93
C PHE A 288 -4.28 -16.91 6.21
N ASP A 289 -3.90 -17.77 7.15
CA ASP A 289 -4.54 -17.89 8.45
C ASP A 289 -4.52 -16.58 9.23
N ARG A 290 -3.39 -15.89 9.24
CA ARG A 290 -3.24 -14.60 9.91
C ARG A 290 -4.11 -13.53 9.28
N LEU A 291 -4.15 -13.48 7.95
CA LEU A 291 -4.96 -12.53 7.21
C LEU A 291 -6.45 -12.78 7.47
N ASP A 292 -6.93 -14.02 7.36
CA ASP A 292 -8.32 -14.38 7.59
C ASP A 292 -8.76 -14.10 9.03
N GLN A 293 -7.94 -14.47 10.02
CA GLN A 293 -8.22 -14.21 11.43
C GLN A 293 -8.23 -12.71 11.75
N PHE A 294 -7.35 -11.93 11.12
CA PHE A 294 -7.34 -10.48 11.31
C PHE A 294 -8.57 -9.81 10.71
N VAL A 295 -8.95 -10.19 9.49
CA VAL A 295 -10.16 -9.69 8.83
C VAL A 295 -11.41 -10.02 9.65
N ALA A 296 -11.53 -11.28 10.13
CA ALA A 296 -12.61 -11.70 11.00
C ALA A 296 -12.69 -10.84 12.28
N PHE A 297 -11.55 -10.64 12.94
CA PHE A 297 -11.45 -9.81 14.14
C PHE A 297 -11.86 -8.35 13.88
N ALA A 298 -11.38 -7.74 12.79
CA ALA A 298 -11.70 -6.35 12.47
C ALA A 298 -13.20 -6.15 12.24
N ILE A 299 -13.87 -7.11 11.58
CA ILE A 299 -15.31 -7.05 11.31
C ILE A 299 -16.12 -7.39 12.57
N SER A 300 -15.83 -8.51 13.22
CA SER A 300 -16.69 -9.04 14.29
C SER A 300 -16.48 -8.39 15.65
N GLU A 301 -15.22 -8.05 16.00
CA GLU A 301 -14.92 -7.48 17.32
C GLU A 301 -14.83 -5.95 17.31
N LEU A 302 -14.35 -5.34 16.21
CA LEU A 302 -14.24 -3.88 16.13
C LEU A 302 -15.40 -3.23 15.36
N GLY A 303 -16.28 -4.02 14.73
CA GLY A 303 -17.39 -3.51 13.92
C GLY A 303 -16.92 -2.75 12.66
N ALA A 304 -15.72 -3.04 12.16
CA ALA A 304 -15.18 -2.36 10.99
C ALA A 304 -15.98 -2.77 9.74
N ARG A 305 -16.39 -1.79 8.95
CA ARG A 305 -17.13 -2.03 7.69
C ARG A 305 -16.16 -2.12 6.52
N PRO A 306 -16.16 -3.22 5.77
CA PRO A 306 -15.35 -3.31 4.56
C PRO A 306 -15.70 -2.23 3.54
N ALA A 307 -14.68 -1.69 2.89
CA ALA A 307 -14.82 -0.75 1.79
C ALA A 307 -13.60 -0.82 0.89
N THR A 308 -13.76 -0.49 -0.40
CA THR A 308 -12.64 -0.16 -1.27
C THR A 308 -12.14 1.25 -0.95
N PHE A 309 -11.00 1.65 -1.51
CA PHE A 309 -10.47 3.00 -1.32
C PHE A 309 -11.43 4.07 -1.87
N ALA A 310 -11.95 3.86 -3.06
CA ALA A 310 -12.93 4.76 -3.67
C ALA A 310 -14.22 4.88 -2.86
N GLU A 311 -14.75 3.76 -2.35
CA GLU A 311 -15.95 3.76 -1.51
C GLU A 311 -15.74 4.45 -0.18
N PHE A 312 -14.58 4.23 0.45
CA PHE A 312 -14.24 4.95 1.68
C PHE A 312 -14.22 6.45 1.45
N ARG A 313 -13.57 6.92 0.37
CA ARG A 313 -13.56 8.36 0.04
C ARG A 313 -14.96 8.91 -0.16
N ALA A 314 -15.83 8.22 -0.87
CA ALA A 314 -17.19 8.66 -1.08
C ALA A 314 -17.94 8.84 0.26
N ARG A 315 -17.77 7.91 1.20
CA ARG A 315 -18.36 7.97 2.55
C ARG A 315 -17.71 9.06 3.41
N PHE A 316 -16.41 9.27 3.27
CA PHE A 316 -15.66 10.31 4.01
C PHE A 316 -16.12 11.72 3.67
N LEU A 317 -16.58 11.95 2.43
CA LEU A 317 -17.12 13.25 1.98
C LEU A 317 -18.53 13.53 2.54
N THR A 318 -19.24 12.50 2.99
CA THR A 318 -20.64 12.63 3.46
C THR A 318 -20.75 12.52 4.98
N ALA A 319 -19.65 12.29 5.68
CA ALA A 319 -19.60 12.17 7.14
C ALA A 319 -19.28 13.52 7.82
#